data_cf3946a1545922879565dc4970fb24a2
#
_entry.id   cf3946a1545922879565dc4970fb24a2
#
_cell.length_a   1.000
_cell.length_b   1.000
_cell.length_c   1.000
_cell.angle_alpha   90.00
_cell.angle_beta   90.00
_cell.angle_gamma   90.00
#
_symmetry.space_group_name_H-M   'P 1'
#
loop_
_entity.id
_entity.type
_entity.pdbx_description
1 polymer ?
#
loop_
_entity_poly.entity_id
_entity_poly.type
_entity_poly.pdbx_seq_one_letter_code
_entity_poly.pdbx_strand_id
1 'polypeptide(L)'
;LEEKTMSTVRVQPLVTTQWAADHLNDPNIRFVEVDVDTTQYATGHIPGAVAFNWQTQLQDQVARDIISQEDLEKLLSENGISNDTQIVLYGDNNNWFAAYALWLLQYYGHDNVSLIDGGRKKWLAENRETTTDTPSYPATSYKVSKINHDLRSDRDTIKKRLNDPNFALVDVRSPAEYVGDIIAPPGMSETAQRAGHIPGAKNIPWGQAVAEDGTFKSVDELKALYGGKGVTADKEEVVAYCRIGERSSHTWFVLKYLLGYNNVRNYDGSWTEWGNLVGSPIKKGPEA
;
A
#
# COMPACT_ATOMS: atom_id res chain seq x y z
N LEU A 1 39.40 -20.60 -5.70
CA LEU A 1 38.55 -19.42 -5.47
C LEU A 1 37.11 -19.92 -5.54
N GLU A 2 36.52 -20.24 -4.38
CA GLU A 2 35.12 -20.58 -4.23
C GLU A 2 34.31 -19.29 -4.32
N GLU A 3 33.51 -19.16 -5.37
CA GLU A 3 32.44 -18.16 -5.43
C GLU A 3 31.42 -18.49 -4.33
N LYS A 4 31.45 -17.71 -3.25
CA LYS A 4 30.34 -17.65 -2.30
C LYS A 4 29.13 -17.10 -3.04
N THR A 5 28.27 -18.00 -3.50
CA THR A 5 26.88 -17.66 -3.84
C THR A 5 26.23 -17.10 -2.57
N MET A 6 26.12 -15.78 -2.50
CA MET A 6 25.27 -15.14 -1.50
C MET A 6 23.84 -15.57 -1.80
N SER A 7 23.32 -16.49 -1.00
CA SER A 7 21.92 -16.79 -0.94
C SER A 7 21.21 -15.49 -0.54
N THR A 8 20.55 -14.83 -1.49
CA THR A 8 19.64 -13.74 -1.18
C THR A 8 18.49 -14.33 -0.37
N VAL A 9 18.57 -14.18 0.95
CA VAL A 9 17.46 -14.51 1.84
C VAL A 9 16.28 -13.64 1.38
N ARG A 10 15.28 -14.27 0.80
CA ARG A 10 14.09 -13.58 0.32
C ARG A 10 13.35 -13.07 1.55
N VAL A 11 13.31 -11.77 1.74
CA VAL A 11 12.60 -11.13 2.85
C VAL A 11 11.13 -11.53 2.81
N GLN A 12 10.58 -11.91 3.96
CA GLN A 12 9.16 -12.18 4.08
C GLN A 12 8.39 -10.86 3.98
N PRO A 13 7.46 -10.71 3.02
CA PRO A 13 6.74 -9.45 2.84
C PRO A 13 5.76 -9.15 3.98
N LEU A 14 5.36 -10.18 4.75
CA LEU A 14 4.48 -10.07 5.91
C LEU A 14 5.15 -10.74 7.11
N VAL A 15 5.26 -10.02 8.23
CA VAL A 15 5.83 -10.51 9.49
C VAL A 15 4.82 -10.38 10.62
N THR A 16 4.92 -11.23 11.63
CA THR A 16 4.05 -11.17 12.81
C THR A 16 4.48 -10.07 13.78
N THR A 17 3.59 -9.65 14.67
CA THR A 17 3.92 -8.77 15.80
C THR A 17 4.99 -9.39 16.71
N GLN A 18 4.98 -10.74 16.86
CA GLN A 18 6.01 -11.44 17.64
C GLN A 18 7.37 -11.34 16.96
N TRP A 19 7.44 -11.60 15.64
CA TRP A 19 8.68 -11.44 14.91
C TRP A 19 9.24 -10.03 15.07
N ALA A 20 8.38 -9.01 14.93
CA ALA A 20 8.78 -7.61 15.10
C ALA A 20 9.33 -7.35 16.53
N ALA A 21 8.66 -7.86 17.55
CA ALA A 21 9.13 -7.72 18.94
C ALA A 21 10.51 -8.37 19.19
N ASP A 22 10.76 -9.52 18.56
CA ASP A 22 12.04 -10.22 18.68
C ASP A 22 13.21 -9.50 17.97
N HIS A 23 12.90 -8.54 17.07
CA HIS A 23 13.87 -7.82 16.22
C HIS A 23 13.96 -6.32 16.50
N LEU A 24 13.40 -5.81 17.61
CA LEU A 24 13.41 -4.39 17.95
C LEU A 24 14.81 -3.76 18.00
N ASN A 25 15.81 -4.55 18.38
CA ASN A 25 17.18 -4.09 18.55
C ASN A 25 18.12 -4.49 17.40
N ASP A 26 17.58 -4.98 16.28
CA ASP A 26 18.41 -5.33 15.12
C ASP A 26 18.85 -4.04 14.40
N PRO A 27 20.15 -3.72 14.31
CA PRO A 27 20.64 -2.51 13.68
C PRO A 27 20.38 -2.44 12.17
N ASN A 28 20.12 -3.60 11.53
CA ASN A 28 19.82 -3.69 10.10
C ASN A 28 18.33 -3.50 9.79
N ILE A 29 17.49 -3.36 10.80
CA ILE A 29 16.05 -3.17 10.65
C ILE A 29 15.67 -1.73 11.02
N ARG A 30 14.78 -1.14 10.24
CA ARG A 30 14.13 0.13 10.56
C ARG A 30 12.62 -0.06 10.57
N PHE A 31 12.02 0.09 11.76
CA PHE A 31 10.57 0.17 11.89
C PHE A 31 10.10 1.56 11.44
N VAL A 32 9.03 1.59 10.65
CA VAL A 32 8.47 2.84 10.13
C VAL A 32 6.96 2.82 10.30
N GLU A 33 6.43 3.78 11.05
CA GLU A 33 4.99 3.98 11.23
C GLU A 33 4.45 4.92 10.16
N VAL A 34 3.36 4.50 9.49
CA VAL A 34 2.67 5.32 8.49
C VAL A 34 1.17 5.22 8.74
N ASP A 35 0.62 6.25 9.36
CA ASP A 35 -0.76 6.29 9.83
C ASP A 35 -1.68 7.13 8.95
N VAL A 36 -2.97 6.82 8.97
CA VAL A 36 -4.04 7.69 8.46
C VAL A 36 -4.11 8.95 9.32
N ASP A 37 -4.18 8.76 10.64
CA ASP A 37 -4.08 9.83 11.61
C ASP A 37 -2.61 10.04 12.00
N THR A 38 -1.96 11.00 11.36
CA THR A 38 -0.54 11.30 11.53
C THR A 38 -0.16 11.77 12.95
N THR A 39 -1.13 11.93 13.86
CA THR A 39 -0.88 12.25 15.27
C THR A 39 -0.69 11.01 16.16
N GLN A 40 -1.01 9.82 15.66
CA GLN A 40 -0.98 8.59 16.44
C GLN A 40 0.43 8.21 16.92
N TYR A 41 1.44 8.42 16.10
CA TYR A 41 2.84 8.16 16.48
C TYR A 41 3.24 8.84 17.80
N ALA A 42 2.85 10.09 18.01
CA ALA A 42 3.17 10.85 19.21
C ALA A 42 2.47 10.31 20.48
N THR A 43 1.39 9.54 20.33
CA THR A 43 0.67 8.95 21.48
C THR A 43 1.33 7.67 22.00
N GLY A 44 2.26 7.11 21.24
CA GLY A 44 3.02 5.90 21.53
C GLY A 44 3.21 5.04 20.28
N HIS A 45 4.43 4.62 20.02
CA HIS A 45 4.83 3.86 18.84
C HIS A 45 5.79 2.71 19.22
N ILE A 46 6.08 1.82 18.29
CA ILE A 46 7.06 0.73 18.49
C ILE A 46 8.42 1.35 18.81
N PRO A 47 9.14 0.88 19.86
CA PRO A 47 10.46 1.40 20.22
C PRO A 47 11.42 1.40 19.01
N GLY A 48 12.08 2.52 18.79
CA GLY A 48 13.00 2.69 17.66
C GLY A 48 12.35 2.94 16.31
N ALA A 49 11.02 2.98 16.21
CA ALA A 49 10.34 3.31 14.97
C ALA A 49 10.42 4.81 14.64
N VAL A 50 10.59 5.13 13.37
CA VAL A 50 10.40 6.48 12.82
C VAL A 50 9.02 6.59 12.20
N ALA A 51 8.50 7.82 12.03
CA ALA A 51 7.22 8.05 11.35
C ALA A 51 7.44 8.70 9.98
N PHE A 52 6.66 8.25 8.98
CA PHE A 52 6.52 8.98 7.72
C PHE A 52 5.11 9.55 7.61
N ASN A 53 5.04 10.85 7.37
CA ASN A 53 3.78 11.54 7.11
C ASN A 53 3.43 11.37 5.63
N TRP A 54 2.35 10.61 5.34
CA TRP A 54 1.95 10.32 3.97
C TRP A 54 1.56 11.56 3.17
N GLN A 55 1.00 12.58 3.83
CA GLN A 55 0.54 13.81 3.17
C GLN A 55 1.70 14.69 2.74
N THR A 56 2.69 14.85 3.60
CA THR A 56 3.75 15.86 3.41
C THR A 56 5.08 15.25 2.97
N GLN A 57 5.27 13.94 3.14
CA GLN A 57 6.55 13.27 2.86
C GLN A 57 6.47 12.18 1.80
N LEU A 58 5.28 11.64 1.48
CA LEU A 58 5.15 10.58 0.49
C LEU A 58 4.45 11.02 -0.81
N GLN A 59 4.18 12.31 -0.94
CA GLN A 59 3.53 12.92 -2.10
C GLN A 59 4.25 14.22 -2.49
N ASP A 60 4.27 14.50 -3.79
CA ASP A 60 4.63 15.83 -4.30
C ASP A 60 3.53 16.81 -3.97
N GLN A 61 3.89 17.91 -3.32
CA GLN A 61 2.91 18.89 -2.81
C GLN A 61 2.40 19.87 -3.90
N VAL A 62 3.02 19.88 -5.06
CA VAL A 62 2.65 20.79 -6.17
C VAL A 62 1.93 20.03 -7.27
N ALA A 63 2.55 18.98 -7.80
CA ALA A 63 1.98 18.18 -8.88
C ALA A 63 0.97 17.14 -8.40
N ARG A 64 0.92 16.88 -7.08
CA ARG A 64 0.10 15.83 -6.49
C ARG A 64 0.42 14.44 -7.08
N ASP A 65 1.67 14.21 -7.40
CA ASP A 65 2.20 12.90 -7.77
C ASP A 65 2.76 12.19 -6.51
N ILE A 66 3.27 10.98 -6.67
CA ILE A 66 4.07 10.33 -5.63
C ILE A 66 5.33 11.17 -5.36
N ILE A 67 5.93 11.00 -4.19
CA ILE A 67 7.22 11.64 -3.83
C ILE A 67 8.23 11.46 -4.95
N SER A 68 9.06 12.48 -5.20
CA SER A 68 10.15 12.38 -6.17
C SER A 68 11.24 11.39 -5.71
N GLN A 69 12.02 10.88 -6.66
CA GLN A 69 13.15 10.02 -6.33
C GLN A 69 14.13 10.71 -5.37
N GLU A 70 14.44 11.96 -5.63
CA GLU A 70 15.40 12.76 -4.85
C GLU A 70 14.94 13.00 -3.42
N ASP A 71 13.65 13.32 -3.25
CA ASP A 71 13.06 13.52 -1.92
C ASP A 71 12.94 12.20 -1.14
N LEU A 72 12.67 11.08 -1.81
CA LEU A 72 12.67 9.75 -1.19
C LEU A 72 14.10 9.37 -0.73
N GLU A 73 15.10 9.56 -1.57
CA GLU A 73 16.50 9.31 -1.23
C GLU A 73 16.92 10.11 0.02
N LYS A 74 16.50 11.37 0.07
CA LYS A 74 16.72 12.25 1.22
C LYS A 74 15.99 11.76 2.45
N LEU A 75 14.67 11.47 2.35
CA LEU A 75 13.84 11.00 3.45
C LEU A 75 14.41 9.73 4.08
N LEU A 76 14.79 8.75 3.27
CA LEU A 76 15.36 7.49 3.75
C LEU A 76 16.73 7.70 4.40
N SER A 77 17.61 8.50 3.75
CA SER A 77 18.93 8.80 4.29
C SER A 77 18.89 9.50 5.63
N GLU A 78 18.03 10.50 5.81
CA GLU A 78 17.87 11.26 7.05
C GLU A 78 17.33 10.40 8.20
N ASN A 79 16.61 9.31 7.91
CA ASN A 79 16.10 8.36 8.89
C ASN A 79 17.01 7.15 9.11
N GLY A 80 18.27 7.24 8.71
CA GLY A 80 19.27 6.19 8.92
C GLY A 80 18.99 4.89 8.14
N ILE A 81 18.29 5.00 7.00
CA ILE A 81 17.97 3.88 6.12
C ILE A 81 18.98 3.85 4.97
N SER A 82 19.67 2.73 4.80
CA SER A 82 20.55 2.45 3.67
C SER A 82 19.86 1.48 2.69
N ASN A 83 20.48 1.24 1.55
CA ASN A 83 19.98 0.28 0.56
C ASN A 83 19.86 -1.15 1.10
N ASP A 84 20.66 -1.51 2.10
CA ASP A 84 20.68 -2.85 2.72
C ASP A 84 19.74 -2.96 3.94
N THR A 85 19.21 -1.85 4.43
CA THR A 85 18.31 -1.84 5.59
C THR A 85 17.00 -2.55 5.26
N GLN A 86 16.54 -3.46 6.11
CA GLN A 86 15.17 -3.98 6.04
C GLN A 86 14.23 -2.94 6.65
N ILE A 87 13.27 -2.48 5.85
CA ILE A 87 12.21 -1.59 6.35
C ILE A 87 11.01 -2.45 6.77
N VAL A 88 10.54 -2.26 8.00
CA VAL A 88 9.37 -2.95 8.53
C VAL A 88 8.29 -1.92 8.83
N LEU A 89 7.25 -1.94 8.01
CA LEU A 89 6.17 -0.95 8.01
C LEU A 89 4.99 -1.41 8.86
N TYR A 90 4.36 -0.48 9.53
CA TYR A 90 3.10 -0.67 10.22
C TYR A 90 2.34 0.65 10.32
N GLY A 91 1.07 0.59 10.68
CA GLY A 91 0.27 1.79 10.88
C GLY A 91 -1.11 1.50 11.47
N ASP A 92 -1.90 2.53 11.60
CA ASP A 92 -3.30 2.47 12.02
C ASP A 92 -4.22 1.95 10.89
N ASN A 93 -5.51 1.87 11.14
CA ASN A 93 -6.54 1.49 10.17
C ASN A 93 -6.15 0.27 9.30
N ASN A 94 -5.70 -0.82 9.96
CA ASN A 94 -5.32 -2.07 9.31
C ASN A 94 -4.18 -1.90 8.26
N ASN A 95 -3.16 -1.11 8.58
CA ASN A 95 -1.99 -0.89 7.71
C ASN A 95 -2.29 -0.17 6.38
N TRP A 96 -3.34 0.56 6.29
CA TRP A 96 -3.76 1.23 5.06
C TRP A 96 -2.62 2.01 4.39
N PHE A 97 -2.05 3.02 5.07
CA PHE A 97 -0.94 3.80 4.53
C PHE A 97 0.42 3.11 4.64
N ALA A 98 0.59 2.17 5.56
CA ALA A 98 1.78 1.33 5.60
C ALA A 98 1.91 0.48 4.32
N ALA A 99 0.78 -0.06 3.81
CA ALA A 99 0.76 -0.77 2.54
C ALA A 99 1.04 0.16 1.34
N TYR A 100 0.59 1.42 1.40
CA TYR A 100 0.94 2.42 0.39
C TYR A 100 2.44 2.73 0.39
N ALA A 101 3.04 2.93 1.56
CA ALA A 101 4.47 3.14 1.68
C ALA A 101 5.27 1.93 1.19
N LEU A 102 4.81 0.69 1.45
CA LEU A 102 5.45 -0.52 0.92
C LEU A 102 5.43 -0.54 -0.61
N TRP A 103 4.27 -0.28 -1.22
CA TRP A 103 4.16 -0.21 -2.67
C TRP A 103 5.08 0.86 -3.26
N LEU A 104 5.14 2.04 -2.63
CA LEU A 104 5.98 3.16 -3.05
C LEU A 104 7.48 2.81 -2.98
N LEU A 105 7.93 2.21 -1.87
CA LEU A 105 9.31 1.77 -1.71
C LEU A 105 9.69 0.74 -2.78
N GLN A 106 8.83 -0.22 -3.07
CA GLN A 106 9.09 -1.21 -4.11
C GLN A 106 9.03 -0.61 -5.52
N TYR A 107 8.17 0.38 -5.74
CA TYR A 107 8.20 1.14 -7.00
C TYR A 107 9.58 1.76 -7.24
N TYR A 108 10.20 2.30 -6.18
CA TYR A 108 11.56 2.84 -6.22
C TYR A 108 12.67 1.80 -5.98
N GLY A 109 12.36 0.52 -6.11
CA GLY A 109 13.34 -0.57 -6.12
C GLY A 109 13.88 -1.00 -4.76
N HIS A 110 13.27 -0.56 -3.65
CA HIS A 110 13.59 -1.07 -2.32
C HIS A 110 12.77 -2.32 -2.02
N ASP A 111 13.32 -3.49 -2.36
CA ASP A 111 12.61 -4.77 -2.24
C ASP A 111 12.71 -5.37 -0.81
N ASN A 112 13.65 -4.86 0.03
CA ASN A 112 13.86 -5.33 1.41
C ASN A 112 12.86 -4.67 2.38
N VAL A 113 11.57 -4.93 2.19
CA VAL A 113 10.48 -4.30 2.93
C VAL A 113 9.40 -5.30 3.33
N SER A 114 8.88 -5.16 4.53
CA SER A 114 7.84 -6.01 5.13
C SER A 114 6.74 -5.19 5.77
N LEU A 115 5.54 -5.79 5.91
CA LEU A 115 4.44 -5.28 6.74
C LEU A 115 4.32 -6.09 8.03
N ILE A 116 3.97 -5.43 9.14
CA ILE A 116 3.56 -6.14 10.37
C ILE A 116 2.08 -6.53 10.22
N ASP A 117 1.78 -7.83 10.27
CA ASP A 117 0.40 -8.34 10.18
C ASP A 117 -0.42 -7.88 11.39
N GLY A 118 -1.55 -7.20 11.10
CA GLY A 118 -2.39 -6.57 12.12
C GLY A 118 -1.97 -5.15 12.53
N GLY A 119 -0.78 -4.70 12.12
CA GLY A 119 -0.30 -3.33 12.32
C GLY A 119 -0.35 -2.82 13.75
N ARG A 120 -0.54 -1.52 13.90
CA ARG A 120 -0.67 -0.84 15.20
C ARG A 120 -1.79 -1.42 16.06
N LYS A 121 -2.94 -1.75 15.47
CA LYS A 121 -4.10 -2.29 16.19
C LYS A 121 -3.74 -3.56 16.97
N LYS A 122 -3.11 -4.52 16.30
CA LYS A 122 -2.73 -5.80 16.92
C LYS A 122 -1.60 -5.64 17.92
N TRP A 123 -0.61 -4.80 17.62
CA TRP A 123 0.48 -4.48 18.54
C TRP A 123 -0.03 -4.00 19.89
N LEU A 124 -0.96 -3.04 19.88
CA LEU A 124 -1.59 -2.49 21.09
C LEU A 124 -2.51 -3.50 21.78
N ALA A 125 -3.30 -4.27 21.04
CA ALA A 125 -4.20 -5.29 21.60
C ALA A 125 -3.43 -6.41 22.33
N GLU A 126 -2.20 -6.69 21.91
CA GLU A 126 -1.30 -7.64 22.57
C GLU A 126 -0.53 -7.03 23.76
N ASN A 127 -0.80 -5.77 24.10
CA ASN A 127 -0.12 -5.01 25.17
C ASN A 127 1.42 -5.01 25.00
N ARG A 128 1.91 -4.94 23.76
CA ARG A 128 3.33 -4.87 23.48
C ARG A 128 3.89 -3.49 23.83
N GLU A 129 5.20 -3.44 24.08
CA GLU A 129 5.91 -2.22 24.45
C GLU A 129 5.70 -1.11 23.43
N THR A 130 5.45 0.09 23.94
CA THR A 130 5.39 1.35 23.17
C THR A 130 6.19 2.44 23.88
N THR A 131 6.70 3.39 23.11
CA THR A 131 7.40 4.58 23.62
C THR A 131 6.89 5.84 22.93
N THR A 132 7.12 6.99 23.55
CA THR A 132 6.95 8.30 22.94
C THR A 132 8.30 8.94 22.57
N ASP A 133 9.41 8.24 22.84
CA ASP A 133 10.75 8.72 22.55
C ASP A 133 11.03 8.67 21.04
N THR A 134 11.26 9.83 20.43
CA THR A 134 11.62 9.90 19.01
C THR A 134 13.08 9.48 18.80
N PRO A 135 13.35 8.41 18.07
CA PRO A 135 14.71 7.96 17.85
C PRO A 135 15.47 8.91 16.93
N SER A 136 16.79 8.94 17.07
CA SER A 136 17.69 9.64 16.16
C SER A 136 18.70 8.66 15.58
N TYR A 137 18.83 8.64 14.29
CA TYR A 137 19.75 7.77 13.57
C TYR A 137 20.78 8.59 12.79
N PRO A 138 22.03 8.18 12.73
CA PRO A 138 23.00 8.79 11.82
C PRO A 138 22.50 8.72 10.37
N ALA A 139 22.61 9.82 9.65
CA ALA A 139 22.24 9.85 8.23
C ALA A 139 23.07 8.86 7.41
N THR A 140 22.43 8.24 6.44
CA THR A 140 23.06 7.32 5.49
C THR A 140 23.18 7.96 4.10
N SER A 141 23.56 7.18 3.10
CA SER A 141 23.56 7.58 1.69
C SER A 141 22.72 6.58 0.89
N TYR A 142 21.39 6.72 1.01
CA TYR A 142 20.44 5.91 0.24
C TYR A 142 20.39 6.39 -1.22
N LYS A 143 20.33 5.44 -2.15
CA LYS A 143 20.17 5.73 -3.60
C LYS A 143 19.16 4.76 -4.23
N VAL A 144 18.22 5.30 -4.97
CA VAL A 144 17.32 4.51 -5.81
C VAL A 144 18.13 3.82 -6.90
N SER A 145 18.07 2.50 -6.93
CA SER A 145 18.83 1.69 -7.90
C SER A 145 18.07 1.45 -9.20
N LYS A 146 16.75 1.40 -9.14
CA LYS A 146 15.84 1.18 -10.28
C LYS A 146 14.45 1.72 -9.96
N ILE A 147 13.67 1.99 -11.00
CA ILE A 147 12.23 2.28 -10.87
C ILE A 147 11.45 1.14 -11.51
N ASN A 148 10.54 0.53 -10.74
CA ASN A 148 9.70 -0.58 -11.18
C ASN A 148 8.36 -0.07 -11.73
N HIS A 149 8.38 0.46 -12.95
CA HIS A 149 7.17 1.00 -13.60
C HIS A 149 6.03 -0.01 -13.72
N ASP A 150 6.33 -1.30 -13.72
CA ASP A 150 5.33 -2.38 -13.78
C ASP A 150 4.46 -2.51 -12.51
N LEU A 151 4.79 -1.81 -11.44
CA LEU A 151 3.97 -1.78 -10.23
C LEU A 151 2.89 -0.68 -10.24
N ARG A 152 3.02 0.29 -11.15
CA ARG A 152 2.11 1.43 -11.29
C ARG A 152 1.33 1.33 -12.60
N SER A 153 0.02 1.52 -12.54
CA SER A 153 -0.82 1.66 -13.72
C SER A 153 -1.21 3.12 -13.93
N ASP A 154 -1.52 3.47 -15.16
CA ASP A 154 -2.02 4.78 -15.52
C ASP A 154 -3.41 4.70 -16.15
N ARG A 155 -4.07 5.85 -16.22
CA ARG A 155 -5.38 6.05 -16.81
C ARG A 155 -5.48 5.56 -18.25
N ASP A 156 -4.48 5.82 -19.07
CA ASP A 156 -4.52 5.53 -20.50
C ASP A 156 -4.39 4.02 -20.77
N THR A 157 -3.61 3.33 -19.95
CA THR A 157 -3.53 1.86 -19.93
C THR A 157 -4.90 1.26 -19.59
N ILE A 158 -5.55 1.74 -18.54
CA ILE A 158 -6.88 1.28 -18.13
C ILE A 158 -7.91 1.53 -19.24
N LYS A 159 -7.93 2.73 -19.83
CA LYS A 159 -8.87 3.08 -20.92
C LYS A 159 -8.77 2.12 -22.11
N LYS A 160 -7.58 1.69 -22.47
CA LYS A 160 -7.34 0.76 -23.60
C LYS A 160 -7.85 -0.65 -23.31
N ARG A 161 -7.97 -1.02 -22.01
CA ARG A 161 -8.31 -2.38 -21.57
C ARG A 161 -9.69 -2.53 -20.95
N LEU A 162 -10.56 -1.51 -21.01
CA LEU A 162 -11.91 -1.54 -20.37
C LEU A 162 -12.78 -2.74 -20.75
N ASN A 163 -12.64 -3.29 -21.95
CA ASN A 163 -13.43 -4.42 -22.46
C ASN A 163 -12.61 -5.68 -22.67
N ASP A 164 -11.40 -5.74 -22.15
CA ASP A 164 -10.52 -6.88 -22.30
C ASP A 164 -10.87 -7.95 -21.25
N PRO A 165 -11.26 -9.18 -21.66
CA PRO A 165 -11.61 -10.25 -20.73
C PRO A 165 -10.42 -10.76 -19.91
N ASN A 166 -9.18 -10.50 -20.35
CA ASN A 166 -7.95 -10.89 -19.65
C ASN A 166 -7.47 -9.82 -18.66
N PHE A 167 -8.18 -8.69 -18.59
CA PHE A 167 -7.91 -7.58 -17.67
C PHE A 167 -8.93 -7.55 -16.54
N ALA A 168 -8.46 -7.48 -15.30
CA ALA A 168 -9.33 -7.29 -14.15
C ALA A 168 -9.07 -5.95 -13.48
N LEU A 169 -10.12 -5.17 -13.27
CA LEU A 169 -10.07 -3.89 -12.56
C LEU A 169 -10.85 -4.02 -11.25
N VAL A 170 -10.20 -3.67 -10.14
CA VAL A 170 -10.74 -3.80 -8.79
C VAL A 170 -10.94 -2.41 -8.18
N ASP A 171 -12.19 -2.04 -7.95
CA ASP A 171 -12.57 -0.88 -7.15
C ASP A 171 -12.65 -1.29 -5.68
N VAL A 172 -11.73 -0.81 -4.87
CA VAL A 172 -11.62 -1.20 -3.46
C VAL A 172 -12.35 -0.26 -2.52
N ARG A 173 -13.06 0.75 -3.06
CA ARG A 173 -13.86 1.70 -2.29
C ARG A 173 -15.11 1.04 -1.71
N SER A 174 -15.80 1.77 -0.86
CA SER A 174 -17.08 1.31 -0.31
C SER A 174 -18.13 1.08 -1.41
N PRO A 175 -19.15 0.22 -1.19
CA PRO A 175 -20.24 0.05 -2.12
C PRO A 175 -20.95 1.37 -2.48
N ALA A 176 -21.13 2.27 -1.49
CA ALA A 176 -21.77 3.56 -1.72
C ALA A 176 -20.97 4.48 -2.65
N GLU A 177 -19.61 4.47 -2.55
CA GLU A 177 -18.75 5.16 -3.50
C GLU A 177 -18.84 4.54 -4.90
N TYR A 178 -18.85 3.21 -4.97
CA TYR A 178 -18.90 2.46 -6.23
C TYR A 178 -20.20 2.70 -7.02
N VAL A 179 -21.36 2.55 -6.36
CA VAL A 179 -22.65 2.75 -7.05
C VAL A 179 -22.93 4.21 -7.35
N GLY A 180 -22.18 5.13 -6.74
CA GLY A 180 -22.30 6.56 -6.96
C GLY A 180 -23.31 7.27 -6.09
N ASP A 181 -23.65 6.70 -4.93
CA ASP A 181 -24.48 7.34 -3.91
C ASP A 181 -23.72 8.45 -3.19
N ILE A 182 -22.41 8.25 -3.01
CA ILE A 182 -21.48 9.26 -2.49
C ILE A 182 -20.25 9.37 -3.39
N ILE A 183 -19.58 10.51 -3.36
CA ILE A 183 -18.33 10.74 -4.11
C ILE A 183 -17.12 10.27 -3.29
N ALA A 184 -17.13 10.58 -1.99
CA ALA A 184 -16.10 10.21 -1.03
C ALA A 184 -16.70 10.12 0.37
N PRO A 185 -16.05 9.41 1.31
CA PRO A 185 -16.43 9.47 2.71
C PRO A 185 -16.38 10.90 3.25
N PRO A 186 -17.22 11.26 4.25
CA PRO A 186 -17.20 12.59 4.86
C PRO A 186 -15.82 12.94 5.44
N GLY A 187 -15.42 14.21 5.32
CA GLY A 187 -14.17 14.73 5.88
C GLY A 187 -12.92 14.49 5.03
N MET A 188 -13.06 13.87 3.86
CA MET A 188 -11.93 13.68 2.94
C MET A 188 -11.66 14.96 2.14
N SER A 189 -10.40 15.42 2.16
CA SER A 189 -9.98 16.65 1.47
C SER A 189 -9.90 16.47 -0.05
N GLU A 190 -9.42 15.32 -0.51
CA GLU A 190 -9.33 15.01 -1.93
C GLU A 190 -10.58 14.27 -2.41
N THR A 191 -11.21 14.77 -3.47
CA THR A 191 -12.43 14.22 -4.01
C THR A 191 -12.53 14.43 -5.52
N ALA A 192 -13.53 13.82 -6.15
CA ALA A 192 -13.87 13.98 -7.56
C ALA A 192 -15.14 14.81 -7.76
N GLN A 193 -15.33 15.34 -8.96
CA GLN A 193 -16.55 16.06 -9.32
C GLN A 193 -17.71 15.11 -9.65
N ARG A 194 -17.42 13.85 -9.99
CA ARG A 194 -18.41 12.88 -10.45
C ARG A 194 -18.40 11.64 -9.57
N ALA A 195 -19.58 11.09 -9.32
CA ALA A 195 -19.79 9.85 -8.58
C ALA A 195 -19.93 8.66 -9.54
N GLY A 196 -19.63 7.45 -9.04
CA GLY A 196 -19.71 6.20 -9.78
C GLY A 196 -18.39 5.44 -9.79
N HIS A 197 -18.18 4.61 -10.80
CA HIS A 197 -16.98 3.76 -10.94
C HIS A 197 -16.53 3.66 -12.41
N ILE A 198 -15.32 3.13 -12.60
CA ILE A 198 -14.77 2.82 -13.92
C ILE A 198 -15.53 1.61 -14.49
N PRO A 199 -16.09 1.69 -15.73
CA PRO A 199 -16.82 0.57 -16.33
C PRO A 199 -15.99 -0.73 -16.34
N GLY A 200 -16.62 -1.85 -15.96
CA GLY A 200 -15.98 -3.16 -15.87
C GLY A 200 -15.29 -3.45 -14.52
N ALA A 201 -15.12 -2.45 -13.67
CA ALA A 201 -14.51 -2.63 -12.36
C ALA A 201 -15.36 -3.52 -11.45
N LYS A 202 -14.71 -4.40 -10.69
CA LYS A 202 -15.35 -5.24 -9.66
C LYS A 202 -15.20 -4.59 -8.31
N ASN A 203 -16.32 -4.32 -7.64
CA ASN A 203 -16.27 -3.76 -6.29
C ASN A 203 -15.94 -4.85 -5.27
N ILE A 204 -14.77 -4.70 -4.66
CA ILE A 204 -14.27 -5.54 -3.57
C ILE A 204 -13.66 -4.60 -2.52
N PRO A 205 -14.44 -4.14 -1.55
CA PRO A 205 -13.97 -3.23 -0.51
C PRO A 205 -12.72 -3.78 0.21
N TRP A 206 -11.68 -2.97 0.29
CA TRP A 206 -10.37 -3.37 0.83
C TRP A 206 -10.45 -3.99 2.24
N GLY A 207 -11.32 -3.46 3.09
CA GLY A 207 -11.51 -3.95 4.45
C GLY A 207 -12.06 -5.39 4.55
N GLN A 208 -12.57 -5.95 3.45
CA GLN A 208 -13.00 -7.35 3.43
C GLN A 208 -11.83 -8.34 3.44
N ALA A 209 -10.61 -7.87 3.19
CA ALA A 209 -9.41 -8.71 3.19
C ALA A 209 -8.80 -8.91 4.59
N VAL A 210 -9.31 -8.23 5.61
CA VAL A 210 -8.78 -8.31 6.98
C VAL A 210 -9.77 -8.94 7.95
N ALA A 211 -9.25 -9.58 8.99
CA ALA A 211 -9.99 -10.11 10.13
C ALA A 211 -10.26 -9.01 11.17
N GLU A 212 -11.01 -9.32 12.21
CA GLU A 212 -11.40 -8.38 13.26
C GLU A 212 -10.19 -7.79 14.01
N ASP A 213 -9.13 -8.58 14.20
CA ASP A 213 -7.90 -8.14 14.88
C ASP A 213 -6.97 -7.31 14.00
N GLY A 214 -7.34 -7.08 12.72
CA GLY A 214 -6.57 -6.33 11.75
C GLY A 214 -5.58 -7.16 10.93
N THR A 215 -5.42 -8.46 11.22
CA THR A 215 -4.60 -9.36 10.41
C THR A 215 -5.26 -9.65 9.06
N PHE A 216 -4.47 -10.02 8.07
CA PHE A 216 -5.03 -10.51 6.82
C PHE A 216 -5.79 -11.82 7.02
N LYS A 217 -6.87 -12.00 6.28
CA LYS A 217 -7.58 -13.27 6.21
C LYS A 217 -6.70 -14.37 5.61
N SER A 218 -7.09 -15.61 5.84
CA SER A 218 -6.41 -16.78 5.28
C SER A 218 -6.37 -16.74 3.74
N VAL A 219 -5.39 -17.39 3.16
CA VAL A 219 -5.23 -17.48 1.68
C VAL A 219 -6.50 -18.03 1.03
N ASP A 220 -7.17 -19.01 1.64
CA ASP A 220 -8.38 -19.61 1.09
C ASP A 220 -9.57 -18.64 1.13
N GLU A 221 -9.74 -17.88 2.22
CA GLU A 221 -10.77 -16.84 2.31
C GLU A 221 -10.51 -15.72 1.28
N LEU A 222 -9.24 -15.31 1.11
CA LEU A 222 -8.86 -14.31 0.13
C LEU A 222 -9.10 -14.81 -1.31
N LYS A 223 -8.74 -16.06 -1.63
CA LYS A 223 -9.06 -16.67 -2.93
C LYS A 223 -10.55 -16.70 -3.21
N ALA A 224 -11.36 -17.04 -2.22
CA ALA A 224 -12.82 -17.03 -2.35
C ALA A 224 -13.36 -15.60 -2.57
N LEU A 225 -12.84 -14.61 -1.83
CA LEU A 225 -13.22 -13.21 -1.94
C LEU A 225 -12.99 -12.65 -3.35
N TYR A 226 -11.77 -12.76 -3.86
CA TYR A 226 -11.40 -12.20 -5.17
C TYR A 226 -11.88 -13.07 -6.33
N GLY A 227 -11.71 -14.39 -6.23
CA GLY A 227 -12.15 -15.34 -7.25
C GLY A 227 -13.66 -15.36 -7.47
N GLY A 228 -14.46 -15.19 -6.40
CA GLY A 228 -15.91 -15.04 -6.47
C GLY A 228 -16.40 -13.85 -7.29
N LYS A 229 -15.53 -12.88 -7.56
CA LYS A 229 -15.77 -11.71 -8.41
C LYS A 229 -15.05 -11.78 -9.77
N GLY A 230 -14.44 -12.91 -10.10
CA GLY A 230 -13.69 -13.11 -11.35
C GLY A 230 -12.33 -12.42 -11.39
N VAL A 231 -11.79 -12.05 -10.23
CA VAL A 231 -10.42 -11.54 -10.07
C VAL A 231 -9.53 -12.74 -9.73
N THR A 232 -8.92 -13.32 -10.74
CA THR A 232 -8.22 -14.63 -10.66
C THR A 232 -6.78 -14.53 -11.18
N ALA A 233 -5.92 -15.46 -10.80
CA ALA A 233 -4.50 -15.47 -11.13
C ALA A 233 -4.19 -15.72 -12.62
N ASP A 234 -5.17 -16.19 -13.40
CA ASP A 234 -5.07 -16.40 -14.85
C ASP A 234 -5.27 -15.12 -15.68
N LYS A 235 -5.67 -14.01 -15.04
CA LYS A 235 -5.71 -12.71 -15.73
C LYS A 235 -4.30 -12.26 -16.13
N GLU A 236 -4.18 -11.71 -17.32
CA GLU A 236 -2.91 -11.13 -17.79
C GLU A 236 -2.46 -9.97 -16.91
N GLU A 237 -3.41 -9.21 -16.42
CA GLU A 237 -3.16 -8.06 -15.56
C GLU A 237 -4.34 -7.79 -14.62
N VAL A 238 -4.02 -7.47 -13.37
CA VAL A 238 -4.99 -7.00 -12.38
C VAL A 238 -4.57 -5.61 -11.91
N VAL A 239 -5.48 -4.65 -11.99
CA VAL A 239 -5.26 -3.29 -11.51
C VAL A 239 -6.23 -2.98 -10.38
N ALA A 240 -5.70 -2.53 -9.24
CA ALA A 240 -6.51 -2.03 -8.13
C ALA A 240 -6.51 -0.51 -8.12
N TYR A 241 -7.67 0.10 -7.82
CA TYR A 241 -7.79 1.53 -7.59
C TYR A 241 -8.74 1.84 -6.44
N CYS A 242 -8.58 3.02 -5.86
CA CYS A 242 -9.46 3.51 -4.81
C CYS A 242 -9.84 4.99 -5.04
N ARG A 243 -9.57 5.85 -4.05
CA ARG A 243 -9.74 7.30 -4.16
C ARG A 243 -8.44 8.00 -4.59
N ILE A 244 -7.32 7.69 -3.94
CA ILE A 244 -5.99 8.30 -4.15
C ILE A 244 -4.83 7.28 -4.17
N GLY A 245 -5.08 5.98 -4.30
CA GLY A 245 -4.05 4.94 -4.44
C GLY A 245 -3.63 4.21 -3.16
N GLU A 246 -4.04 4.67 -2.01
CA GLU A 246 -3.62 4.14 -0.70
C GLU A 246 -4.36 2.86 -0.30
N ARG A 247 -5.69 2.84 -0.33
CA ARG A 247 -6.50 1.63 -0.06
C ARG A 247 -6.23 0.54 -1.09
N SER A 248 -6.01 0.94 -2.34
CA SER A 248 -5.70 0.01 -3.41
C SER A 248 -4.31 -0.61 -3.30
N SER A 249 -3.35 0.07 -2.67
CA SER A 249 -2.04 -0.52 -2.34
C SER A 249 -2.17 -1.69 -1.35
N HIS A 250 -3.11 -1.62 -0.41
CA HIS A 250 -3.41 -2.73 0.50
C HIS A 250 -3.94 -3.95 -0.29
N THR A 251 -4.88 -3.75 -1.21
CA THR A 251 -5.37 -4.81 -2.10
C THR A 251 -4.28 -5.32 -3.04
N TRP A 252 -3.44 -4.43 -3.59
CA TRP A 252 -2.27 -4.80 -4.39
C TRP A 252 -1.34 -5.73 -3.61
N PHE A 253 -1.06 -5.44 -2.33
CA PHE A 253 -0.27 -6.29 -1.45
C PHE A 253 -0.89 -7.69 -1.31
N VAL A 254 -2.20 -7.76 -1.05
CA VAL A 254 -2.92 -9.04 -0.93
C VAL A 254 -2.79 -9.87 -2.21
N LEU A 255 -3.10 -9.29 -3.36
CA LEU A 255 -3.09 -9.99 -4.64
C LEU A 255 -1.68 -10.46 -5.02
N LYS A 256 -0.68 -9.59 -4.84
CA LYS A 256 0.70 -9.86 -5.21
C LYS A 256 1.38 -10.86 -4.26
N TYR A 257 1.30 -10.63 -2.96
CA TYR A 257 2.10 -11.35 -1.98
C TYR A 257 1.37 -12.50 -1.29
N LEU A 258 0.09 -12.33 -0.98
CA LEU A 258 -0.66 -13.38 -0.28
C LEU A 258 -1.30 -14.36 -1.26
N LEU A 259 -1.75 -13.89 -2.43
CA LEU A 259 -2.32 -14.72 -3.47
C LEU A 259 -1.35 -15.10 -4.60
N GLY A 260 -0.19 -14.45 -4.68
CA GLY A 260 0.87 -14.78 -5.63
C GLY A 260 0.56 -14.42 -7.09
N TYR A 261 -0.29 -13.41 -7.35
CA TYR A 261 -0.59 -12.98 -8.70
C TYR A 261 0.62 -12.31 -9.34
N ASN A 262 0.93 -12.64 -10.58
CA ASN A 262 2.16 -12.21 -11.24
C ASN A 262 2.16 -10.73 -11.66
N ASN A 263 1.06 -10.26 -12.24
CA ASN A 263 0.96 -8.93 -12.83
C ASN A 263 -0.16 -8.14 -12.14
N VAL A 264 0.21 -7.53 -11.01
CA VAL A 264 -0.70 -6.68 -10.21
C VAL A 264 -0.13 -5.29 -10.16
N ARG A 265 -0.93 -4.29 -10.52
CA ARG A 265 -0.55 -2.87 -10.49
C ARG A 265 -1.50 -2.07 -9.61
N ASN A 266 -0.98 -1.00 -9.05
CA ASN A 266 -1.77 0.01 -8.36
C ASN A 266 -1.98 1.21 -9.29
N TYR A 267 -3.23 1.61 -9.49
CA TYR A 267 -3.57 2.88 -10.13
C TYR A 267 -3.76 3.94 -9.06
N ASP A 268 -2.70 4.65 -8.73
CA ASP A 268 -2.69 5.62 -7.64
C ASP A 268 -3.41 6.94 -7.99
N GLY A 269 -3.48 7.34 -9.26
CA GLY A 269 -4.35 8.45 -9.70
C GLY A 269 -5.81 8.24 -9.31
N SER A 270 -6.28 7.00 -9.40
CA SER A 270 -7.53 6.52 -8.81
C SER A 270 -8.76 7.36 -9.18
N TRP A 271 -9.75 7.41 -8.28
CA TRP A 271 -10.99 8.17 -8.55
C TRP A 271 -10.79 9.68 -8.56
N THR A 272 -9.81 10.18 -7.81
CA THR A 272 -9.45 11.60 -7.83
C THR A 272 -8.98 12.05 -9.21
N GLU A 273 -8.24 11.21 -9.95
CA GLU A 273 -7.90 11.48 -11.34
C GLU A 273 -9.10 11.19 -12.27
N TRP A 274 -9.60 9.95 -12.25
CA TRP A 274 -10.62 9.48 -13.20
C TRP A 274 -11.91 10.27 -13.13
N GLY A 275 -12.43 10.52 -11.93
CA GLY A 275 -13.67 11.22 -11.68
C GLY A 275 -13.64 12.72 -12.01
N ASN A 276 -12.45 13.32 -12.14
CA ASN A 276 -12.26 14.72 -12.52
C ASN A 276 -11.99 14.92 -14.01
N LEU A 277 -11.63 13.88 -14.75
CA LEU A 277 -11.34 13.99 -16.18
C LEU A 277 -12.59 14.13 -17.02
N VAL A 278 -12.65 15.18 -17.82
CA VAL A 278 -13.72 15.39 -18.79
C VAL A 278 -13.70 14.28 -19.85
N GLY A 279 -14.88 13.67 -20.11
CA GLY A 279 -15.01 12.60 -21.11
C GLY A 279 -14.51 11.23 -20.68
N SER A 280 -14.09 11.03 -19.44
CA SER A 280 -13.81 9.69 -18.93
C SER A 280 -15.10 8.89 -18.78
N PRO A 281 -15.15 7.62 -19.23
CA PRO A 281 -16.33 6.78 -19.07
C PRO A 281 -16.57 6.47 -17.60
N ILE A 282 -17.80 6.65 -17.15
CA ILE A 282 -18.25 6.40 -15.78
C ILE A 282 -19.54 5.60 -15.82
N LYS A 283 -19.66 4.62 -14.95
CA LYS A 283 -20.88 3.86 -14.70
C LYS A 283 -21.40 4.16 -13.30
N LYS A 284 -22.70 4.13 -13.13
CA LYS A 284 -23.40 4.23 -11.84
C LYS A 284 -24.27 3.01 -11.63
N GLY A 285 -24.52 2.68 -10.38
CA GLY A 285 -25.31 1.50 -10.00
C GLY A 285 -24.42 0.30 -9.67
N PRO A 286 -25.03 -0.84 -9.32
CA PRO A 286 -24.31 -2.02 -8.78
C PRO A 286 -23.61 -2.86 -9.86
N GLU A 287 -23.91 -2.65 -11.11
CA GLU A 287 -23.35 -3.44 -12.22
C GLU A 287 -21.96 -2.93 -12.61
N ALA A 288 -21.05 -3.86 -12.90
CA ALA A 288 -19.68 -3.55 -13.36
C ALA A 288 -19.61 -2.96 -14.77
#